data_6aca9c03c8a25efc04e3fdb406491d6c
#
_entry.id   6aca9c03c8a25efc04e3fdb406491d6c
#
_cell.length_a   1.000
_cell.length_b   1.000
_cell.length_c   1.000
_cell.angle_alpha   90.00
_cell.angle_beta   90.00
_cell.angle_gamma   90.00
#
_symmetry.space_group_name_H-M   'P 1'
#
loop_
_entity.id
_entity.type
_entity.pdbx_description
1 polymer ?
#
loop_
_entity_poly.entity_id
_entity_poly.type
_entity_poly.pdbx_seq_one_letter_code
_entity_poly.pdbx_strand_id
1 'polypeptide(L)'
;MKLICVGGLSSGCGKTSVVCLLLKALPGWAAMKITPSRADEVCPRGQDCEACQPPEGRFEVTIDEEIPQRPGKDTARFSEAVASHVVFVRGLPECLPEALWSAFERLDDPSRYPTWRGVSGVIIESTTAMPIVDGLRILVAREGVSEAKDSARVAVGLVDLFVVNQEPDNPRPPRFGDIPLVDEVVCRIVTACAALPPEHERNRKLVECCRAFARKGEALVE
;
A
#
# COMPACT_ATOMS: atom_id res chain seq x y z
N MET A 1 -11.05 -13.05 1.15
CA MET A 1 -10.21 -12.12 1.93
C MET A 1 -10.33 -10.73 1.32
N LYS A 2 -10.33 -9.67 2.13
CA LYS A 2 -10.47 -8.28 1.66
C LYS A 2 -9.10 -7.67 1.40
N LEU A 3 -8.95 -6.92 0.29
CA LEU A 3 -7.69 -6.30 -0.09
C LEU A 3 -7.85 -4.79 -0.24
N ILE A 4 -6.91 -4.02 0.30
CA ILE A 4 -6.76 -2.58 0.06
C ILE A 4 -5.40 -2.38 -0.58
N CYS A 5 -5.35 -1.85 -1.80
CA CYS A 5 -4.09 -1.56 -2.48
C CYS A 5 -3.78 -0.07 -2.42
N VAL A 6 -2.65 0.29 -1.83
CA VAL A 6 -2.19 1.69 -1.68
C VAL A 6 -1.02 1.93 -2.60
N GLY A 7 -1.26 2.66 -3.67
CA GLY A 7 -0.25 3.15 -4.59
C GLY A 7 0.11 4.62 -4.34
N GLY A 8 1.06 5.12 -5.09
CA GLY A 8 1.42 6.54 -5.01
C GLY A 8 1.71 7.15 -6.36
N LEU A 9 1.30 8.39 -6.50
CA LEU A 9 1.51 9.18 -7.71
C LEU A 9 3.00 9.35 -8.03
N SER A 10 3.80 9.55 -6.97
CA SER A 10 5.26 9.74 -7.06
C SER A 10 6.00 9.02 -5.93
N SER A 11 7.32 9.07 -5.96
CA SER A 11 8.14 8.72 -4.79
C SER A 11 7.93 9.73 -3.67
N GLY A 12 7.95 9.26 -2.41
CA GLY A 12 7.84 10.15 -1.24
C GLY A 12 6.47 10.80 -1.01
N CYS A 13 5.42 10.44 -1.76
CA CYS A 13 4.08 10.99 -1.55
C CYS A 13 3.37 10.53 -0.27
N GLY A 14 4.02 9.68 0.55
CA GLY A 14 3.50 9.25 1.84
C GLY A 14 2.69 7.95 1.81
N LYS A 15 2.85 7.09 0.78
CA LYS A 15 2.18 5.76 0.73
C LYS A 15 2.30 4.98 2.02
N THR A 16 3.54 4.76 2.48
CA THR A 16 3.84 3.98 3.68
C THR A 16 3.18 4.59 4.92
N SER A 17 3.14 5.92 5.01
CA SER A 17 2.44 6.61 6.12
C SER A 17 0.93 6.38 6.06
N VAL A 18 0.33 6.40 4.86
CA VAL A 18 -1.10 6.07 4.67
C VAL A 18 -1.37 4.61 5.04
N VAL A 19 -0.51 3.67 4.64
CA VAL A 19 -0.64 2.26 5.04
C VAL A 19 -0.58 2.13 6.57
N CYS A 20 0.40 2.75 7.23
CA CYS A 20 0.50 2.74 8.70
C CYS A 20 -0.73 3.36 9.39
N LEU A 21 -1.28 4.44 8.83
CA LEU A 21 -2.52 5.04 9.31
C LEU A 21 -3.70 4.05 9.23
N LEU A 22 -3.82 3.35 8.09
CA LEU A 22 -4.89 2.38 7.87
C LEU A 22 -4.74 1.14 8.75
N LEU A 23 -3.52 0.64 8.98
CA LEU A 23 -3.26 -0.48 9.89
C LEU A 23 -3.74 -0.15 11.32
N LYS A 24 -3.45 1.06 11.81
CA LYS A 24 -3.95 1.54 13.10
C LYS A 24 -5.47 1.70 13.13
N ALA A 25 -6.11 2.03 12.00
CA ALA A 25 -7.55 2.22 11.89
C ALA A 25 -8.33 0.91 11.70
N LEU A 26 -7.67 -0.16 11.25
CA LEU A 26 -8.23 -1.47 10.88
C LEU A 26 -7.49 -2.59 11.64
N PRO A 27 -7.79 -2.79 12.93
CA PRO A 27 -7.14 -3.86 13.72
C PRO A 27 -7.32 -5.24 13.10
N GLY A 28 -6.30 -6.10 13.22
CA GLY A 28 -6.32 -7.45 12.67
C GLY A 28 -6.05 -7.55 11.16
N TRP A 29 -5.67 -6.43 10.52
CA TRP A 29 -5.23 -6.44 9.13
C TRP A 29 -3.73 -6.69 9.02
N ALA A 30 -3.35 -7.46 7.99
CA ALA A 30 -1.95 -7.66 7.61
C ALA A 30 -1.48 -6.57 6.63
N ALA A 31 -0.16 -6.40 6.54
CA ALA A 31 0.47 -5.52 5.57
C ALA A 31 1.32 -6.31 4.58
N MET A 32 1.25 -5.94 3.31
CA MET A 32 2.11 -6.51 2.27
C MET A 32 2.81 -5.40 1.50
N LYS A 33 4.15 -5.46 1.46
CA LYS A 33 4.97 -4.60 0.60
C LYS A 33 5.32 -5.34 -0.67
N ILE A 34 4.95 -4.80 -1.83
CA ILE A 34 5.37 -5.34 -3.12
C ILE A 34 6.32 -4.35 -3.79
N THR A 35 7.53 -4.80 -4.10
CA THR A 35 8.55 -4.02 -4.80
C THR A 35 8.89 -4.71 -6.12
N PRO A 36 8.56 -4.11 -7.27
CA PRO A 36 9.01 -4.62 -8.54
C PRO A 36 10.54 -4.50 -8.61
N SER A 37 11.20 -5.60 -8.97
CA SER A 37 12.62 -5.61 -9.32
C SER A 37 12.81 -5.04 -10.71
N ARG A 38 13.92 -4.34 -10.94
CA ARG A 38 14.24 -3.75 -12.23
C ARG A 38 15.64 -4.21 -12.63
N ALA A 39 15.70 -5.12 -13.59
CA ALA A 39 16.97 -5.67 -14.06
C ALA A 39 17.85 -4.62 -14.76
N ASP A 40 17.22 -3.63 -15.42
CA ASP A 40 17.89 -2.74 -16.38
C ASP A 40 17.87 -1.25 -15.99
N GLU A 41 17.29 -0.88 -14.87
CA GLU A 41 17.21 0.53 -14.46
C GLU A 41 18.15 0.84 -13.28
N VAL A 42 18.88 1.94 -13.40
CA VAL A 42 19.65 2.50 -12.29
C VAL A 42 18.67 2.88 -11.18
N CYS A 43 18.80 2.20 -10.04
CA CYS A 43 17.98 2.53 -8.88
C CYS A 43 18.28 3.97 -8.41
N PRO A 44 17.28 4.83 -8.22
CA PRO A 44 17.49 6.20 -7.70
C PRO A 44 18.15 6.22 -6.32
N ARG A 45 18.23 5.08 -5.62
CA ARG A 45 18.88 4.90 -4.31
C ARG A 45 20.32 4.38 -4.42
N GLY A 46 20.85 4.21 -5.62
CA GLY A 46 22.19 3.68 -5.89
C GLY A 46 22.21 2.23 -6.37
N GLN A 47 23.37 1.80 -6.90
CA GLN A 47 23.55 0.47 -7.49
C GLN A 47 23.45 -0.67 -6.47
N ASP A 48 23.69 -0.39 -5.18
CA ASP A 48 23.69 -1.39 -4.10
C ASP A 48 22.32 -1.51 -3.40
N CYS A 49 21.25 -1.05 -4.03
CA CYS A 49 19.91 -1.16 -3.46
C CYS A 49 19.39 -2.59 -3.56
N GLU A 50 19.63 -3.41 -2.53
CA GLU A 50 19.15 -4.81 -2.45
C GLU A 50 17.64 -4.97 -2.77
N ALA A 51 16.81 -3.96 -2.47
CA ALA A 51 15.37 -4.02 -2.72
C ALA A 51 15.02 -3.92 -4.23
N CYS A 52 15.91 -3.38 -5.05
CA CYS A 52 15.70 -3.21 -6.49
C CYS A 52 16.42 -4.28 -7.32
N GLN A 53 17.34 -5.04 -6.71
CA GLN A 53 18.00 -6.14 -7.40
C GLN A 53 16.99 -7.27 -7.65
N PRO A 54 17.01 -7.91 -8.83
CA PRO A 54 16.19 -9.09 -9.06
C PRO A 54 16.60 -10.19 -8.07
N PRO A 55 15.64 -10.96 -7.52
CA PRO A 55 15.97 -12.14 -6.73
C PRO A 55 16.65 -13.19 -7.60
N GLU A 56 17.34 -14.16 -6.98
CA GLU A 56 17.96 -15.29 -7.70
C GLU A 56 16.95 -16.11 -8.55
N GLY A 57 15.66 -16.07 -8.17
CA GLY A 57 14.55 -16.60 -8.94
C GLY A 57 13.73 -15.49 -9.61
N ARG A 58 12.53 -15.84 -10.10
CA ARG A 58 11.60 -14.89 -10.73
C ARG A 58 10.99 -13.92 -9.73
N PHE A 59 10.80 -14.38 -8.49
CA PHE A 59 10.29 -13.56 -7.37
C PHE A 59 10.73 -14.17 -6.03
N GLU A 60 10.59 -13.40 -4.99
CA GLU A 60 10.82 -13.78 -3.60
C GLU A 60 9.66 -13.31 -2.72
N VAL A 61 9.26 -14.17 -1.79
CA VAL A 61 8.26 -13.86 -0.76
C VAL A 61 8.87 -14.16 0.60
N THR A 62 8.90 -13.16 1.47
CA THR A 62 9.32 -13.28 2.88
C THR A 62 8.21 -12.82 3.81
N ILE A 63 8.05 -13.47 4.95
CA ILE A 63 6.90 -13.27 5.85
C ILE A 63 7.42 -13.16 7.29
N ASP A 64 6.93 -12.15 8.02
CA ASP A 64 7.18 -11.90 9.45
C ASP A 64 8.68 -11.95 9.84
N GLU A 65 9.10 -12.96 10.61
CA GLU A 65 10.47 -13.10 11.12
C GLU A 65 11.50 -13.34 10.01
N GLU A 66 11.09 -13.80 8.83
CA GLU A 66 11.98 -13.94 7.67
C GLU A 66 12.42 -12.57 7.13
N ILE A 67 11.67 -11.49 7.47
CA ILE A 67 11.96 -10.14 6.99
C ILE A 67 13.03 -9.50 7.87
N PRO A 68 14.18 -9.09 7.32
CA PRO A 68 15.19 -8.37 8.09
C PRO A 68 14.60 -7.09 8.71
N GLN A 69 14.58 -7.02 10.03
CA GLN A 69 14.10 -5.87 10.78
C GLN A 69 15.14 -4.74 10.72
N ARG A 70 14.99 -3.84 9.76
CA ARG A 70 15.85 -2.66 9.57
C ARG A 70 15.06 -1.40 9.91
N PRO A 71 15.41 -0.64 10.95
CA PRO A 71 14.71 0.59 11.32
C PRO A 71 14.52 1.54 10.12
N GLY A 72 13.33 2.14 10.02
CA GLY A 72 12.99 3.09 8.97
C GLY A 72 12.61 2.46 7.61
N LYS A 73 12.71 1.14 7.44
CA LYS A 73 12.17 0.46 6.26
C LYS A 73 10.65 0.33 6.35
N ASP A 74 9.99 0.26 5.21
CA ASP A 74 8.52 0.20 5.14
C ASP A 74 7.95 -0.98 5.94
N THR A 75 8.57 -2.16 5.85
CA THR A 75 8.14 -3.36 6.59
C THR A 75 8.28 -3.21 8.11
N ALA A 76 9.36 -2.63 8.61
CA ALA A 76 9.52 -2.33 10.02
C ALA A 76 8.45 -1.34 10.52
N ARG A 77 8.14 -0.31 9.73
CA ARG A 77 7.05 0.64 10.03
C ARG A 77 5.68 -0.01 10.06
N PHE A 78 5.44 -1.06 9.26
CA PHE A 78 4.18 -1.82 9.30
C PHE A 78 4.05 -2.60 10.62
N SER A 79 5.14 -3.23 11.07
CA SER A 79 5.16 -3.89 12.38
C SER A 79 4.92 -2.90 13.52
N GLU A 80 5.57 -1.73 13.49
CA GLU A 80 5.34 -0.64 14.44
C GLU A 80 3.90 -0.11 14.40
N ALA A 81 3.23 -0.18 13.24
CA ALA A 81 1.83 0.20 13.05
C ALA A 81 0.84 -0.93 13.40
N VAL A 82 1.29 -1.98 14.09
CA VAL A 82 0.52 -3.12 14.61
C VAL A 82 -0.17 -3.95 13.52
N ALA A 83 0.48 -4.14 12.37
CA ALA A 83 0.06 -5.13 11.40
C ALA A 83 0.02 -6.53 12.04
N SER A 84 -1.02 -7.32 11.78
CA SER A 84 -1.13 -8.68 12.30
C SER A 84 -0.05 -9.62 11.72
N HIS A 85 0.29 -9.39 10.47
CA HIS A 85 1.40 -10.00 9.74
C HIS A 85 2.02 -9.00 8.79
N VAL A 86 3.31 -9.16 8.49
CA VAL A 86 4.01 -8.37 7.47
C VAL A 86 4.54 -9.31 6.40
N VAL A 87 4.25 -8.98 5.15
CA VAL A 87 4.69 -9.73 3.97
C VAL A 87 5.52 -8.83 3.08
N PHE A 88 6.66 -9.30 2.62
CA PHE A 88 7.46 -8.62 1.63
C PHE A 88 7.57 -9.48 0.37
N VAL A 89 7.20 -8.90 -0.76
CA VAL A 89 7.24 -9.53 -2.09
C VAL A 89 8.13 -8.68 -2.98
N ARG A 90 9.09 -9.30 -3.64
CA ARG A 90 9.83 -8.67 -4.73
C ARG A 90 9.92 -9.62 -5.91
N GLY A 91 9.94 -9.08 -7.11
CA GLY A 91 10.03 -9.87 -8.33
C GLY A 91 9.96 -9.00 -9.56
N LEU A 92 10.18 -9.59 -10.72
CA LEU A 92 9.98 -8.90 -11.99
C LEU A 92 8.52 -8.49 -12.15
N PRO A 93 8.21 -7.34 -12.79
CA PRO A 93 6.85 -6.86 -12.93
C PRO A 93 5.87 -7.89 -13.49
N GLU A 94 6.28 -8.65 -14.48
CA GLU A 94 5.51 -9.71 -15.13
C GLU A 94 5.25 -10.94 -14.24
N CYS A 95 6.05 -11.11 -13.17
CA CYS A 95 5.90 -12.20 -12.21
C CYS A 95 5.07 -11.83 -10.98
N LEU A 96 4.67 -10.57 -10.84
CA LEU A 96 3.94 -10.10 -9.65
C LEU A 96 2.60 -10.82 -9.42
N PRO A 97 1.80 -11.19 -10.44
CA PRO A 97 0.59 -11.99 -10.23
C PRO A 97 0.89 -13.35 -9.58
N GLU A 98 1.91 -14.06 -10.08
CA GLU A 98 2.36 -15.34 -9.53
C GLU A 98 2.94 -15.18 -8.12
N ALA A 99 3.74 -14.15 -7.90
CA ALA A 99 4.32 -13.83 -6.60
C ALA A 99 3.24 -13.52 -5.54
N LEU A 100 2.21 -12.76 -5.92
CA LEU A 100 1.09 -12.45 -5.05
C LEU A 100 0.30 -13.71 -4.68
N TRP A 101 0.02 -14.56 -5.67
CA TRP A 101 -0.63 -15.85 -5.43
C TRP A 101 0.20 -16.73 -4.48
N SER A 102 1.50 -16.90 -4.75
CA SER A 102 2.40 -17.66 -3.89
C SER A 102 2.48 -17.12 -2.45
N ALA A 103 2.41 -15.79 -2.29
CA ALA A 103 2.35 -15.19 -0.95
C ALA A 103 1.10 -15.63 -0.18
N PHE A 104 -0.06 -15.65 -0.83
CA PHE A 104 -1.30 -16.08 -0.20
C PHE A 104 -1.32 -17.59 0.07
N GLU A 105 -0.83 -18.42 -0.84
CA GLU A 105 -0.69 -19.87 -0.61
C GLU A 105 0.20 -20.17 0.61
N ARG A 106 1.34 -19.46 0.73
CA ARG A 106 2.24 -19.64 1.89
C ARG A 106 1.58 -19.23 3.20
N LEU A 107 0.80 -18.16 3.18
CA LEU A 107 0.09 -17.67 4.37
C LEU A 107 -1.06 -18.61 4.77
N ASP A 108 -1.63 -19.34 3.84
CA ASP A 108 -2.74 -20.27 4.12
C ASP A 108 -2.27 -21.61 4.72
N ASP A 109 -0.96 -21.80 4.91
CA ASP A 109 -0.41 -22.94 5.64
C ASP A 109 -0.61 -22.78 7.17
N PRO A 110 -1.56 -23.50 7.77
CA PRO A 110 -1.87 -23.35 9.19
C PRO A 110 -0.80 -23.90 10.12
N SER A 111 0.11 -24.71 9.61
CA SER A 111 1.23 -25.24 10.41
C SER A 111 2.28 -24.18 10.64
N ARG A 112 2.47 -23.28 9.71
CA ARG A 112 3.46 -22.20 9.74
C ARG A 112 2.88 -20.86 10.20
N TYR A 113 1.65 -20.56 9.77
CA TYR A 113 0.96 -19.29 10.08
C TYR A 113 -0.44 -19.55 10.68
N PRO A 114 -0.54 -20.12 11.89
CA PRO A 114 -1.83 -20.50 12.47
C PRO A 114 -2.76 -19.31 12.72
N THR A 115 -2.18 -18.12 12.92
CA THR A 115 -2.93 -16.87 13.16
C THR A 115 -3.45 -16.22 11.89
N TRP A 116 -3.01 -16.65 10.70
CA TRP A 116 -3.42 -16.06 9.43
C TRP A 116 -4.92 -16.17 9.16
N ARG A 117 -5.55 -17.26 9.59
CA ARG A 117 -7.01 -17.44 9.45
C ARG A 117 -7.85 -16.41 10.18
N GLY A 118 -7.27 -15.72 11.17
CA GLY A 118 -7.90 -14.61 11.89
C GLY A 118 -7.70 -13.24 11.25
N VAL A 119 -6.96 -13.16 10.13
CA VAL A 119 -6.67 -11.89 9.45
C VAL A 119 -7.92 -11.39 8.73
N SER A 120 -8.34 -10.17 9.07
CA SER A 120 -9.55 -9.54 8.52
C SER A 120 -9.37 -9.07 7.07
N GLY A 121 -8.15 -8.79 6.65
CA GLY A 121 -7.78 -8.37 5.30
C GLY A 121 -6.32 -8.00 5.18
N VAL A 122 -5.89 -7.61 3.98
CA VAL A 122 -4.49 -7.22 3.69
C VAL A 122 -4.44 -5.84 3.06
N ILE A 123 -3.56 -4.98 3.60
CA ILE A 123 -3.22 -3.70 2.98
C ILE A 123 -1.92 -3.87 2.20
N ILE A 124 -2.00 -3.71 0.89
CA ILE A 124 -0.89 -3.89 -0.05
C ILE A 124 -0.31 -2.54 -0.40
N GLU A 125 0.97 -2.30 -0.13
CA GLU A 125 1.70 -1.13 -0.60
C GLU A 125 2.39 -1.42 -1.93
N SER A 126 1.77 -1.04 -3.03
CA SER A 126 2.37 -1.08 -4.36
C SER A 126 1.52 -0.30 -5.37
N THR A 127 2.14 0.50 -6.23
CA THR A 127 1.43 1.09 -7.37
C THR A 127 1.36 0.10 -8.55
N THR A 128 2.43 -0.66 -8.75
CA THR A 128 2.53 -1.64 -9.85
C THR A 128 1.56 -2.80 -9.67
N ALA A 129 1.18 -3.14 -8.44
CA ALA A 129 0.22 -4.21 -8.18
C ALA A 129 -1.25 -3.78 -8.33
N MET A 130 -1.56 -2.50 -8.46
CA MET A 130 -2.95 -2.03 -8.57
C MET A 130 -3.77 -2.70 -9.67
N PRO A 131 -3.23 -2.94 -10.89
CA PRO A 131 -3.99 -3.59 -11.95
C PRO A 131 -4.36 -5.05 -11.69
N ILE A 132 -3.61 -5.72 -10.78
CA ILE A 132 -3.79 -7.16 -10.51
C ILE A 132 -4.49 -7.44 -9.17
N VAL A 133 -4.76 -6.40 -8.37
CA VAL A 133 -5.45 -6.53 -7.08
C VAL A 133 -6.94 -6.27 -7.27
N ASP A 134 -7.76 -7.24 -6.90
CA ASP A 134 -9.21 -7.07 -6.78
C ASP A 134 -9.55 -6.62 -5.35
N GLY A 135 -9.90 -5.35 -5.19
CA GLY A 135 -10.13 -4.73 -3.89
C GLY A 135 -10.23 -3.21 -3.97
N LEU A 136 -10.18 -2.54 -2.82
CA LEU A 136 -10.19 -1.07 -2.77
C LEU A 136 -8.81 -0.53 -3.19
N ARG A 137 -8.78 0.27 -4.25
CA ARG A 137 -7.56 0.86 -4.82
C ARG A 137 -7.46 2.33 -4.43
N ILE A 138 -6.39 2.66 -3.71
CA ILE A 138 -6.11 4.00 -3.19
C ILE A 138 -4.85 4.55 -3.84
N LEU A 139 -4.94 5.67 -4.55
CA LEU A 139 -3.78 6.38 -5.08
C LEU A 139 -3.47 7.60 -4.22
N VAL A 140 -2.25 7.66 -3.67
CA VAL A 140 -1.80 8.74 -2.79
C VAL A 140 -1.00 9.75 -3.59
N ALA A 141 -1.38 11.02 -3.46
CA ALA A 141 -0.65 12.18 -3.96
C ALA A 141 -0.20 13.10 -2.81
N ARG A 142 0.73 13.98 -3.09
CA ARG A 142 1.18 15.04 -2.20
C ARG A 142 1.26 16.34 -2.99
N GLU A 143 0.92 17.45 -2.36
CA GLU A 143 1.11 18.80 -2.94
C GLU A 143 2.58 19.07 -3.27
N GLY A 144 2.81 19.87 -4.31
CA GLY A 144 4.15 20.29 -4.74
C GLY A 144 4.94 19.20 -5.48
N VAL A 145 4.30 18.09 -5.87
CA VAL A 145 4.92 17.06 -6.72
C VAL A 145 4.56 17.34 -8.16
N SER A 146 5.58 17.63 -8.99
CA SER A 146 5.40 18.06 -10.39
C SER A 146 5.18 16.91 -11.37
N GLU A 147 5.46 15.65 -11.00
CA GLU A 147 5.45 14.52 -11.92
C GLU A 147 4.77 13.29 -11.36
N ALA A 148 4.01 12.61 -12.22
CA ALA A 148 3.48 11.29 -11.95
C ALA A 148 4.39 10.24 -12.61
N LYS A 149 4.71 9.18 -11.85
CA LYS A 149 5.47 8.04 -12.38
C LYS A 149 4.60 7.19 -13.32
N ASP A 150 5.22 6.45 -14.24
CA ASP A 150 4.52 5.65 -15.27
C ASP A 150 3.54 4.64 -14.67
N SER A 151 3.94 3.94 -13.60
CA SER A 151 3.03 3.00 -12.92
C SER A 151 1.79 3.68 -12.32
N ALA A 152 1.85 4.97 -11.98
CA ALA A 152 0.69 5.73 -11.53
C ALA A 152 -0.21 6.15 -12.69
N ARG A 153 0.37 6.48 -13.85
CA ARG A 153 -0.39 6.77 -15.09
C ARG A 153 -1.21 5.56 -15.55
N VAL A 154 -0.64 4.38 -15.45
CA VAL A 154 -1.36 3.12 -15.73
C VAL A 154 -2.46 2.85 -14.72
N ALA A 155 -2.24 3.18 -13.45
CA ALA A 155 -3.16 2.87 -12.37
C ALA A 155 -4.32 3.86 -12.21
N VAL A 156 -4.18 5.11 -12.70
CA VAL A 156 -5.12 6.21 -12.40
C VAL A 156 -6.56 5.89 -12.77
N GLY A 157 -6.79 5.23 -13.89
CA GLY A 157 -8.13 4.82 -14.33
C GLY A 157 -8.76 3.66 -13.54
N LEU A 158 -8.01 3.04 -12.62
CA LEU A 158 -8.46 1.91 -11.80
C LEU A 158 -8.73 2.30 -10.35
N VAL A 159 -8.52 3.57 -10.00
CA VAL A 159 -8.53 4.05 -8.61
C VAL A 159 -9.96 4.26 -8.12
N ASP A 160 -10.27 3.72 -6.94
CA ASP A 160 -11.56 3.92 -6.25
C ASP A 160 -11.51 5.16 -5.33
N LEU A 161 -10.32 5.48 -4.81
CA LEU A 161 -10.12 6.59 -3.88
C LEU A 161 -8.79 7.29 -4.14
N PHE A 162 -8.85 8.58 -4.44
CA PHE A 162 -7.66 9.43 -4.57
C PHE A 162 -7.41 10.19 -3.28
N VAL A 163 -6.25 10.00 -2.66
CA VAL A 163 -5.90 10.59 -1.37
C VAL A 163 -4.84 11.66 -1.54
N VAL A 164 -5.17 12.88 -1.17
CA VAL A 164 -4.18 13.96 -1.05
C VAL A 164 -3.63 13.95 0.38
N ASN A 165 -2.40 13.45 0.54
CA ASN A 165 -1.72 13.40 1.82
C ASN A 165 -1.09 14.75 2.14
N GLN A 166 -1.56 15.38 3.21
CA GLN A 166 -1.15 16.70 3.66
C GLN A 166 -0.06 16.64 4.73
N GLU A 167 0.75 17.67 4.82
CA GLU A 167 1.66 17.86 5.95
C GLU A 167 0.89 18.28 7.22
N PRO A 168 1.38 17.87 8.42
CA PRO A 168 0.73 18.21 9.69
C PRO A 168 0.57 19.73 9.89
N ASP A 169 1.61 20.47 9.52
CA ASP A 169 1.70 21.92 9.74
C ASP A 169 1.06 22.75 8.61
N ASN A 170 0.50 22.11 7.59
CA ASN A 170 -0.20 22.77 6.49
C ASN A 170 -1.73 22.69 6.68
N PRO A 171 -2.37 23.68 7.29
CA PRO A 171 -3.83 23.68 7.50
C PRO A 171 -4.62 24.06 6.24
N ARG A 172 -3.94 24.46 5.15
CA ARG A 172 -4.61 24.94 3.94
C ARG A 172 -5.22 23.77 3.17
N PRO A 173 -6.39 23.96 2.52
CA PRO A 173 -6.93 22.98 1.60
C PRO A 173 -5.93 22.76 0.44
N PRO A 174 -5.82 21.52 -0.06
CA PRO A 174 -4.90 21.20 -1.15
C PRO A 174 -5.28 21.98 -2.42
N ARG A 175 -4.26 22.39 -3.15
CA ARG A 175 -4.43 22.97 -4.50
C ARG A 175 -4.41 21.82 -5.51
N PHE A 176 -5.57 21.35 -5.88
CA PHE A 176 -5.70 20.21 -6.80
C PHE A 176 -5.07 20.45 -8.16
N GLY A 177 -5.07 21.69 -8.67
CA GLY A 177 -4.43 22.04 -9.93
C GLY A 177 -2.91 21.85 -9.98
N ASP A 178 -2.27 21.76 -8.80
CA ASP A 178 -0.82 21.51 -8.69
C ASP A 178 -0.50 19.99 -8.58
N ILE A 179 -1.51 19.13 -8.65
CA ILE A 179 -1.35 17.68 -8.52
C ILE A 179 -1.51 17.04 -9.90
N PRO A 180 -0.45 16.39 -10.44
CA PRO A 180 -0.53 15.72 -11.72
C PRO A 180 -1.65 14.68 -11.76
N LEU A 181 -2.30 14.52 -12.91
CA LEU A 181 -3.37 13.55 -13.18
C LEU A 181 -4.64 13.72 -12.33
N VAL A 182 -4.78 14.78 -11.55
CA VAL A 182 -5.99 14.95 -10.72
C VAL A 182 -7.25 15.09 -11.56
N ASP A 183 -7.15 15.73 -12.72
CA ASP A 183 -8.27 15.90 -13.66
C ASP A 183 -8.65 14.62 -14.41
N GLU A 184 -7.77 13.61 -14.38
CA GLU A 184 -8.01 12.28 -14.97
C GLU A 184 -8.73 11.33 -13.97
N VAL A 185 -8.89 11.78 -12.73
CA VAL A 185 -9.46 10.96 -11.65
C VAL A 185 -10.98 10.99 -11.71
N VAL A 186 -11.60 9.85 -11.99
CA VAL A 186 -13.07 9.68 -12.03
C VAL A 186 -13.58 9.04 -10.73
N CYS A 187 -12.85 9.20 -9.65
CA CYS A 187 -13.19 8.60 -8.36
C CYS A 187 -13.29 9.66 -7.25
N ARG A 188 -13.62 9.20 -6.05
CA ARG A 188 -13.73 10.07 -4.87
C ARG A 188 -12.36 10.60 -4.44
N ILE A 189 -12.22 11.93 -4.35
CA ILE A 189 -11.04 12.58 -3.80
C ILE A 189 -11.27 12.88 -2.31
N VAL A 190 -10.30 12.50 -1.48
CA VAL A 190 -10.28 12.82 -0.05
C VAL A 190 -8.92 13.38 0.36
N THR A 191 -8.93 14.22 1.38
CA THR A 191 -7.71 14.69 2.04
C THR A 191 -7.44 13.87 3.29
N ALA A 192 -6.17 13.66 3.60
CA ALA A 192 -5.73 13.02 4.83
C ALA A 192 -4.40 13.61 5.27
N CYS A 193 -4.06 13.45 6.55
CA CYS A 193 -2.74 13.75 7.08
C CYS A 193 -2.22 12.50 7.80
N ALA A 194 -1.47 11.68 7.08
CA ALA A 194 -1.04 10.37 7.58
C ALA A 194 0.01 10.45 8.70
N ALA A 195 0.52 11.63 9.01
CA ALA A 195 1.37 11.88 10.19
C ALA A 195 0.56 12.03 11.50
N LEU A 196 -0.76 12.24 11.40
CA LEU A 196 -1.68 12.36 12.53
C LEU A 196 -2.39 11.03 12.80
N PRO A 197 -2.92 10.81 14.03
CA PRO A 197 -3.60 9.57 14.37
C PRO A 197 -4.89 9.35 13.55
N PRO A 198 -5.39 8.10 13.43
CA PRO A 198 -6.57 7.76 12.62
C PRO A 198 -7.86 8.52 13.02
N GLU A 199 -8.03 8.82 14.30
CA GLU A 199 -9.19 9.52 14.86
C GLU A 199 -9.18 11.02 14.61
N HIS A 200 -8.06 11.58 14.16
CA HIS A 200 -7.96 13.01 13.85
C HIS A 200 -8.91 13.37 12.70
N GLU A 201 -9.57 14.55 12.80
CA GLU A 201 -10.61 14.99 11.86
C GLU A 201 -10.17 14.97 10.38
N ARG A 202 -8.89 15.30 10.09
CA ARG A 202 -8.32 15.28 8.75
C ARG A 202 -8.30 13.86 8.14
N ASN A 203 -8.29 12.81 8.96
CA ASN A 203 -8.24 11.42 8.52
C ASN A 203 -9.62 10.77 8.46
N ARG A 204 -10.65 11.41 9.01
CA ARG A 204 -12.00 10.87 9.17
C ARG A 204 -12.54 10.25 7.87
N LYS A 205 -12.57 11.02 6.79
CA LYS A 205 -13.15 10.58 5.52
C LYS A 205 -12.43 9.35 4.94
N LEU A 206 -11.10 9.34 4.99
CA LEU A 206 -10.30 8.20 4.53
C LEU A 206 -10.61 6.94 5.36
N VAL A 207 -10.54 7.08 6.68
CA VAL A 207 -10.79 5.98 7.63
C VAL A 207 -12.22 5.44 7.50
N GLU A 208 -13.23 6.32 7.38
CA GLU A 208 -14.63 5.92 7.17
C GLU A 208 -14.83 5.13 5.86
N CYS A 209 -14.20 5.55 4.76
CA CYS A 209 -14.26 4.83 3.50
C CYS A 209 -13.66 3.43 3.62
N CYS A 210 -12.48 3.32 4.23
CA CYS A 210 -11.80 2.03 4.41
C CYS A 210 -12.55 1.11 5.38
N ARG A 211 -13.09 1.63 6.48
CA ARG A 211 -13.94 0.86 7.41
C ARG A 211 -15.24 0.41 6.77
N ALA A 212 -15.87 1.24 5.94
CA ALA A 212 -17.06 0.85 5.20
C ALA A 212 -16.76 -0.28 4.21
N PHE A 213 -15.63 -0.23 3.52
CA PHE A 213 -15.17 -1.33 2.67
C PHE A 213 -14.88 -2.60 3.50
N ALA A 214 -14.20 -2.46 4.63
CA ALA A 214 -13.89 -3.57 5.52
C ALA A 214 -15.14 -4.29 6.07
N ARG A 215 -16.25 -3.57 6.29
CA ARG A 215 -17.53 -4.12 6.75
C ARG A 215 -18.40 -4.71 5.64
N LYS A 216 -18.25 -4.27 4.37
CA LYS A 216 -19.02 -4.84 3.24
C LYS A 216 -18.66 -6.31 3.08
N GLY A 217 -19.52 -7.21 3.51
CA GLY A 217 -19.36 -8.67 3.47
C GLY A 217 -19.53 -9.36 4.82
N GLU A 218 -19.63 -8.61 5.92
CA GLU A 218 -20.01 -9.18 7.22
C GLU A 218 -21.56 -9.38 7.36
N ALA A 219 -22.33 -8.79 6.45
CA ALA A 219 -23.79 -8.79 6.47
C ALA A 219 -24.46 -10.02 5.79
N LEU A 220 -23.73 -11.10 5.53
CA LEU A 220 -24.27 -12.33 4.89
C LEU A 220 -24.00 -13.60 5.71
N VAL A 221 -23.80 -13.48 7.02
CA VAL A 221 -23.80 -14.63 7.94
C VAL A 221 -24.81 -14.31 9.06
N GLU A 222 -26.10 -14.36 8.74
CA GLU A 222 -27.21 -14.62 9.63
C GLU A 222 -27.93 -15.88 9.18
#